data_6b0837a90818661ae337659d69e5088f
#
_entry.id   6b0837a90818661ae337659d69e5088f
#
_cell.length_a   1.000
_cell.length_b   1.000
_cell.length_c   1.000
_cell.angle_alpha   90.00
_cell.angle_beta   90.00
_cell.angle_gamma   90.00
#
_symmetry.space_group_name_H-M   'P 1'
#
loop_
_entity.id
_entity.type
_entity.pdbx_description
1 polymer ?
#
loop_
_entity_poly.entity_id
_entity_poly.type
_entity_poly.pdbx_seq_one_letter_code
_entity_poly.pdbx_strand_id
1 'polypeptide(L)'
;MPVYLPPISRRRFIKGSLAASALVAAGGCASHTSASDPNSWALLSDIHIAADPNTVHNNVNMTRNLRMVAEEVVAWPEPVSGVLINGDLAFNSGDLADYAAILGLLRPMREHGLPIHLALGNHDHREHFWATLPEEKSADASLPERQTALVRTPHANWFVLDSLIATLQTPGRLGDAQRAWLTRALDANQDKPALIAVHHHPDLNLVHVPALEDTAALLEILRPRRHVKAWFFGHTHRWSVFHDESGLCLVNFPPVAYLFEDGQPNGWVHATLRSDGARLELRCLDHARKDHGQVENLVWRV
;
A
#
# COMPACT_ATOMS: atom_id res chain seq x y z
N MET A 1 -17.90 -0.80 58.40
CA MET A 1 -16.93 -0.11 59.30
C MET A 1 -16.14 0.85 58.48
N PRO A 2 -16.09 2.15 58.81
CA PRO A 2 -15.24 3.10 58.10
C PRO A 2 -13.78 2.89 58.50
N VAL A 3 -12.92 2.74 57.53
CA VAL A 3 -11.46 2.61 57.76
C VAL A 3 -10.89 3.99 57.98
N TYR A 4 -10.44 4.29 59.17
CA TYR A 4 -9.75 5.52 59.52
C TYR A 4 -8.25 5.36 59.20
N LEU A 5 -7.76 6.09 58.19
CA LEU A 5 -6.34 6.21 57.90
C LEU A 5 -5.75 7.39 58.71
N PRO A 6 -4.61 7.20 59.42
CA PRO A 6 -3.97 8.31 60.14
C PRO A 6 -3.46 9.40 59.21
N PRO A 7 -3.48 10.68 59.61
CA PRO A 7 -3.03 11.78 58.79
C PRO A 7 -1.53 11.70 58.45
N ILE A 8 -1.20 11.71 57.16
CA ILE A 8 0.19 11.72 56.70
C ILE A 8 0.72 13.15 56.75
N SER A 9 1.85 13.38 57.43
CA SER A 9 2.46 14.72 57.47
C SER A 9 2.98 15.15 56.09
N ARG A 10 2.88 16.46 55.76
CA ARG A 10 3.38 17.02 54.48
C ARG A 10 4.82 16.59 54.15
N ARG A 11 5.68 16.47 55.16
CA ARG A 11 7.07 16.03 54.99
C ARG A 11 7.21 14.57 54.60
N ARG A 12 6.28 13.71 55.02
CA ARG A 12 6.25 12.28 54.69
C ARG A 12 5.63 12.07 53.29
N PHE A 13 4.67 12.89 52.92
CA PHE A 13 4.10 12.94 51.58
C PHE A 13 5.14 13.38 50.52
N ILE A 14 5.87 14.47 50.78
CA ILE A 14 6.92 14.97 49.87
C ILE A 14 8.06 13.96 49.71
N LYS A 15 8.50 13.30 50.81
CA LYS A 15 9.52 12.25 50.74
C LYS A 15 9.04 11.01 49.95
N GLY A 16 7.79 10.64 50.08
CA GLY A 16 7.18 9.54 49.33
C GLY A 16 7.05 9.86 47.83
N SER A 17 6.66 11.08 47.50
CA SER A 17 6.55 11.56 46.12
C SER A 17 7.91 11.66 45.41
N LEU A 18 8.97 12.11 46.09
CA LEU A 18 10.33 12.14 45.55
C LEU A 18 10.92 10.74 45.36
N ALA A 19 10.61 9.78 46.22
CA ALA A 19 11.05 8.40 46.07
C ALA A 19 10.33 7.70 44.91
N ALA A 20 9.01 7.96 44.69
CA ALA A 20 8.27 7.46 43.57
C ALA A 20 8.75 8.02 42.23
N SER A 21 9.12 9.32 42.18
CA SER A 21 9.69 9.95 40.99
C SER A 21 11.08 9.39 40.63
N ALA A 22 11.90 9.03 41.60
CA ALA A 22 13.22 8.43 41.37
C ALA A 22 13.12 6.96 40.85
N LEU A 23 12.09 6.19 41.26
CA LEU A 23 11.86 4.83 40.75
C LEU A 23 11.33 4.83 39.31
N VAL A 24 10.57 5.84 38.90
CA VAL A 24 10.12 6.01 37.52
C VAL A 24 11.28 6.42 36.61
N ALA A 25 12.26 7.15 37.11
CA ALA A 25 13.44 7.53 36.33
C ALA A 25 14.49 6.41 36.18
N ALA A 26 14.48 5.39 37.06
CA ALA A 26 15.44 4.28 37.02
C ALA A 26 14.88 2.99 36.34
N GLY A 27 13.59 2.93 36.05
CA GLY A 27 12.90 1.77 35.44
C GLY A 27 12.46 1.97 34.02
N GLY A 28 12.76 3.09 33.40
CA GLY A 28 12.50 3.35 31.99
C GLY A 28 13.55 2.68 31.12
N CYS A 29 13.42 1.39 30.84
CA CYS A 29 13.77 0.90 29.51
C CYS A 29 12.90 1.71 28.55
N ALA A 30 13.41 2.82 28.05
CA ALA A 30 12.89 3.41 26.85
C ALA A 30 13.03 2.33 25.77
N SER A 31 11.97 1.56 25.54
CA SER A 31 11.76 1.00 24.23
C SER A 31 11.81 2.22 23.31
N HIS A 32 12.95 2.44 22.65
CA HIS A 32 13.03 3.29 21.50
C HIS A 32 12.10 2.65 20.47
N THR A 33 10.82 2.96 20.51
CA THR A 33 10.00 2.89 19.32
C THR A 33 10.66 3.87 18.37
N SER A 34 11.47 3.37 17.46
CA SER A 34 12.00 4.16 16.36
C SER A 34 10.81 4.87 15.77
N ALA A 35 10.82 6.21 15.75
CA ALA A 35 9.73 6.94 15.15
C ALA A 35 9.67 6.53 13.67
N SER A 36 8.51 6.10 13.19
CA SER A 36 8.34 5.75 11.78
C SER A 36 8.72 6.95 10.91
N ASP A 37 9.54 6.72 9.87
CA ASP A 37 9.74 7.75 8.84
C ASP A 37 8.40 7.93 8.10
N PRO A 38 7.76 9.11 8.18
CA PRO A 38 6.45 9.35 7.58
C PRO A 38 6.46 9.22 6.05
N ASN A 39 7.63 9.02 5.45
CA ASN A 39 7.84 8.86 4.01
C ASN A 39 8.17 7.41 3.61
N SER A 40 8.33 6.52 4.58
CA SER A 40 8.64 5.10 4.37
C SER A 40 7.36 4.30 4.15
N TRP A 41 7.31 3.51 3.06
CA TRP A 41 6.11 2.77 2.64
C TRP A 41 6.45 1.34 2.23
N ALA A 42 5.55 0.41 2.54
CA ALA A 42 5.55 -0.91 1.94
C ALA A 42 4.54 -0.94 0.77
N LEU A 43 5.03 -1.20 -0.44
CA LEU A 43 4.23 -1.22 -1.66
C LEU A 43 4.14 -2.66 -2.16
N LEU A 44 2.91 -3.18 -2.24
CA LEU A 44 2.57 -4.55 -2.64
C LEU A 44 1.58 -4.51 -3.80
N SER A 45 1.50 -5.60 -4.56
CA SER A 45 0.48 -5.83 -5.59
C SER A 45 0.24 -7.32 -5.78
N ASP A 46 -0.91 -7.68 -6.38
CA ASP A 46 -1.17 -9.03 -6.89
C ASP A 46 -0.92 -10.10 -5.82
N ILE A 47 -1.62 -9.99 -4.69
CA ILE A 47 -1.46 -10.92 -3.56
C ILE A 47 -2.25 -12.23 -3.74
N HIS A 48 -3.35 -12.22 -4.50
CA HIS A 48 -4.17 -13.37 -4.91
C HIS A 48 -4.48 -14.37 -3.80
N ILE A 49 -5.04 -13.90 -2.71
CA ILE A 49 -5.32 -14.74 -1.53
C ILE A 49 -6.62 -15.54 -1.71
N ALA A 50 -6.51 -16.85 -1.58
CA ALA A 50 -7.63 -17.76 -1.51
C ALA A 50 -8.10 -18.02 -0.06
N ALA A 51 -9.38 -18.35 0.11
CA ALA A 51 -9.95 -18.73 1.39
C ALA A 51 -9.27 -19.95 2.02
N ASP A 52 -8.92 -20.95 1.20
CA ASP A 52 -8.11 -22.09 1.66
C ASP A 52 -6.63 -21.70 1.70
N PRO A 53 -6.01 -21.65 2.90
CA PRO A 53 -4.60 -21.26 3.04
C PRO A 53 -3.62 -22.25 2.40
N ASN A 54 -4.06 -23.44 2.00
CA ASN A 54 -3.27 -24.45 1.32
C ASN A 54 -3.33 -24.34 -0.21
N THR A 55 -4.13 -23.42 -0.74
CA THR A 55 -4.23 -23.21 -2.19
C THR A 55 -2.86 -22.91 -2.79
N VAL A 56 -2.52 -23.69 -3.82
CA VAL A 56 -1.29 -23.53 -4.61
C VAL A 56 -1.66 -23.25 -6.06
N HIS A 57 -1.10 -22.21 -6.64
CA HIS A 57 -1.23 -21.85 -8.04
C HIS A 57 0.14 -21.57 -8.64
N ASN A 58 0.45 -22.09 -9.82
CA ASN A 58 1.76 -21.99 -10.46
C ASN A 58 2.93 -22.37 -9.51
N ASN A 59 2.75 -23.44 -8.72
CA ASN A 59 3.67 -23.91 -7.69
C ASN A 59 3.93 -22.94 -6.53
N VAL A 60 3.07 -21.93 -6.35
CA VAL A 60 3.18 -20.93 -5.29
C VAL A 60 2.00 -21.03 -4.34
N ASN A 61 2.28 -21.05 -3.03
CA ASN A 61 1.28 -20.83 -1.99
C ASN A 61 1.24 -19.34 -1.63
N MET A 62 0.21 -18.62 -2.10
CA MET A 62 0.07 -17.19 -1.97
C MET A 62 -0.08 -16.75 -0.51
N THR A 63 -0.78 -17.55 0.31
CA THR A 63 -0.92 -17.31 1.75
C THR A 63 0.43 -17.30 2.45
N ARG A 64 1.32 -18.25 2.11
CA ARG A 64 2.68 -18.29 2.64
C ARG A 64 3.47 -17.04 2.23
N ASN A 65 3.38 -16.65 0.97
CA ASN A 65 4.07 -15.48 0.45
C ASN A 65 3.66 -14.21 1.18
N LEU A 66 2.34 -13.93 1.28
CA LEU A 66 1.86 -12.74 1.97
C LEU A 66 2.24 -12.74 3.46
N ARG A 67 2.25 -13.91 4.10
CA ARG A 67 2.70 -14.02 5.49
C ARG A 67 4.17 -13.63 5.65
N MET A 68 5.05 -14.12 4.76
CA MET A 68 6.46 -13.76 4.76
C MET A 68 6.65 -12.25 4.57
N VAL A 69 5.93 -11.64 3.62
CA VAL A 69 5.96 -10.18 3.41
C VAL A 69 5.47 -9.43 4.64
N ALA A 70 4.36 -9.85 5.24
CA ALA A 70 3.80 -9.21 6.45
C ALA A 70 4.79 -9.24 7.62
N GLU A 71 5.44 -10.40 7.83
CA GLU A 71 6.48 -10.57 8.85
C GLU A 71 7.69 -9.66 8.58
N GLU A 72 8.16 -9.58 7.33
CA GLU A 72 9.28 -8.73 6.95
C GLU A 72 8.96 -7.23 7.13
N VAL A 73 7.77 -6.80 6.70
CA VAL A 73 7.31 -5.40 6.84
C VAL A 73 7.22 -4.99 8.31
N VAL A 74 6.68 -5.87 9.17
CA VAL A 74 6.58 -5.63 10.61
C VAL A 74 7.96 -5.59 11.28
N ALA A 75 8.88 -6.44 10.82
CA ALA A 75 10.25 -6.52 11.35
C ALA A 75 11.20 -5.50 10.72
N TRP A 76 10.72 -4.61 9.84
CA TRP A 76 11.57 -3.61 9.18
C TRP A 76 12.24 -2.71 10.22
N PRO A 77 13.56 -2.44 10.12
CA PRO A 77 14.32 -1.74 11.18
C PRO A 77 13.79 -0.34 11.49
N GLU A 78 13.31 0.37 10.47
CA GLU A 78 12.64 1.67 10.59
C GLU A 78 11.18 1.48 10.19
N PRO A 79 10.22 1.49 11.14
CA PRO A 79 8.83 1.18 10.86
C PRO A 79 8.29 2.00 9.68
N VAL A 80 7.68 1.33 8.70
CA VAL A 80 7.02 2.02 7.60
C VAL A 80 5.82 2.82 8.11
N SER A 81 5.45 3.88 7.41
CA SER A 81 4.31 4.74 7.76
C SER A 81 3.00 4.31 7.14
N GLY A 82 3.05 3.39 6.19
CA GLY A 82 1.86 2.86 5.53
C GLY A 82 2.18 1.71 4.59
N VAL A 83 1.14 0.98 4.27
CA VAL A 83 1.15 -0.12 3.31
C VAL A 83 0.16 0.20 2.21
N LEU A 84 0.57 0.05 0.95
CA LEU A 84 -0.32 0.11 -0.21
C LEU A 84 -0.32 -1.26 -0.89
N ILE A 85 -1.51 -1.84 -1.09
CA ILE A 85 -1.69 -3.07 -1.87
C ILE A 85 -2.50 -2.74 -3.12
N ASN A 86 -1.87 -2.82 -4.29
CA ASN A 86 -2.38 -2.27 -5.54
C ASN A 86 -3.17 -3.29 -6.38
N GLY A 87 -4.24 -3.85 -5.79
CA GLY A 87 -5.21 -4.70 -6.50
C GLY A 87 -4.85 -6.17 -6.60
N ASP A 88 -5.76 -6.93 -7.19
CA ASP A 88 -5.77 -8.39 -7.22
C ASP A 88 -5.52 -8.98 -5.83
N LEU A 89 -6.42 -8.56 -4.92
CA LEU A 89 -6.38 -8.97 -3.52
C LEU A 89 -6.84 -10.43 -3.38
N ALA A 90 -8.00 -10.75 -3.96
CA ALA A 90 -8.58 -12.09 -3.95
C ALA A 90 -7.97 -12.99 -5.03
N PHE A 91 -8.02 -14.31 -4.80
CA PHE A 91 -7.36 -15.28 -5.67
C PHE A 91 -7.95 -15.32 -7.10
N ASN A 92 -9.28 -15.36 -7.22
CA ASN A 92 -9.91 -15.54 -8.51
C ASN A 92 -11.13 -14.63 -8.71
N SER A 93 -12.22 -14.88 -7.99
CA SER A 93 -13.53 -14.24 -8.22
C SER A 93 -13.94 -13.25 -7.14
N GLY A 94 -13.05 -12.90 -6.22
CA GLY A 94 -13.35 -11.98 -5.14
C GLY A 94 -14.42 -12.49 -4.20
N ASP A 95 -14.28 -13.72 -3.73
CA ASP A 95 -15.24 -14.33 -2.82
C ASP A 95 -15.13 -13.73 -1.41
N LEU A 96 -16.24 -13.64 -0.68
CA LEU A 96 -16.27 -13.11 0.71
C LEU A 96 -15.24 -13.80 1.60
N ALA A 97 -15.07 -15.13 1.44
CA ALA A 97 -14.13 -15.91 2.23
C ALA A 97 -12.65 -15.57 1.91
N ASP A 98 -12.34 -15.15 0.69
CA ASP A 98 -11.00 -14.69 0.32
C ASP A 98 -10.66 -13.41 1.08
N TYR A 99 -11.56 -12.43 1.12
CA TYR A 99 -11.36 -11.19 1.88
C TYR A 99 -11.26 -11.43 3.39
N ALA A 100 -12.03 -12.38 3.94
CA ALA A 100 -11.88 -12.77 5.33
C ALA A 100 -10.49 -13.36 5.64
N ALA A 101 -9.94 -14.17 4.71
CA ALA A 101 -8.58 -14.69 4.82
C ALA A 101 -7.53 -13.57 4.72
N ILE A 102 -7.70 -12.61 3.80
CA ILE A 102 -6.85 -11.42 3.67
C ILE A 102 -6.79 -10.64 4.98
N LEU A 103 -7.94 -10.36 5.61
CA LEU A 103 -7.98 -9.66 6.90
C LEU A 103 -7.15 -10.37 7.97
N GLY A 104 -7.22 -11.70 8.01
CA GLY A 104 -6.42 -12.52 8.94
C GLY A 104 -4.92 -12.39 8.69
N LEU A 105 -4.50 -12.33 7.43
CA LEU A 105 -3.10 -12.21 7.04
C LEU A 105 -2.54 -10.79 7.24
N LEU A 106 -3.35 -9.76 7.07
CA LEU A 106 -2.98 -8.36 7.29
C LEU A 106 -3.02 -7.94 8.77
N ARG A 107 -3.61 -8.77 9.64
CA ARG A 107 -3.73 -8.48 11.07
C ARG A 107 -2.41 -8.12 11.75
N PRO A 108 -1.28 -8.82 11.55
CA PRO A 108 -0.01 -8.45 12.19
C PRO A 108 0.41 -7.00 11.87
N MET A 109 0.27 -6.55 10.64
CA MET A 109 0.57 -5.16 10.26
C MET A 109 -0.38 -4.17 10.94
N ARG A 110 -1.69 -4.47 10.98
CA ARG A 110 -2.70 -3.62 11.67
C ARG A 110 -2.45 -3.54 13.18
N GLU A 111 -2.10 -4.64 13.82
CA GLU A 111 -1.76 -4.69 15.26
C GLU A 111 -0.50 -3.87 15.60
N HIS A 112 0.41 -3.70 14.62
CA HIS A 112 1.56 -2.78 14.72
C HIS A 112 1.20 -1.33 14.38
N GLY A 113 -0.09 -1.03 14.15
CA GLY A 113 -0.58 0.32 13.90
C GLY A 113 -0.31 0.83 12.48
N LEU A 114 0.03 -0.04 11.52
CA LEU A 114 0.30 0.35 10.14
C LEU A 114 -1.03 0.63 9.40
N PRO A 115 -1.24 1.83 8.87
CA PRO A 115 -2.32 2.11 7.94
C PRO A 115 -2.14 1.26 6.68
N ILE A 116 -3.20 0.58 6.22
CA ILE A 116 -3.18 -0.24 5.01
C ILE A 116 -4.20 0.35 4.05
N HIS A 117 -3.76 0.65 2.83
CA HIS A 117 -4.58 1.19 1.75
C HIS A 117 -4.71 0.14 0.66
N LEU A 118 -5.94 -0.14 0.23
CA LEU A 118 -6.26 -1.23 -0.68
C LEU A 118 -6.87 -0.68 -1.97
N ALA A 119 -6.29 -1.02 -3.11
CA ALA A 119 -6.91 -0.88 -4.43
C ALA A 119 -7.55 -2.19 -4.86
N LEU A 120 -8.36 -2.16 -5.90
CA LEU A 120 -8.97 -3.35 -6.50
C LEU A 120 -8.40 -3.62 -7.88
N GLY A 121 -8.23 -4.91 -8.21
CA GLY A 121 -7.86 -5.41 -9.51
C GLY A 121 -8.99 -6.21 -10.18
N ASN A 122 -8.70 -6.89 -11.29
CA ASN A 122 -9.71 -7.62 -12.04
C ASN A 122 -10.17 -8.92 -11.38
N HIS A 123 -9.44 -9.46 -10.42
CA HIS A 123 -9.84 -10.61 -9.61
C HIS A 123 -10.68 -10.24 -8.39
N ASP A 124 -10.90 -8.94 -8.14
CA ASP A 124 -11.66 -8.47 -6.99
C ASP A 124 -13.15 -8.28 -7.30
N HIS A 125 -13.98 -8.28 -6.26
CA HIS A 125 -15.42 -8.02 -6.33
C HIS A 125 -15.78 -6.90 -5.35
N ARG A 126 -16.17 -5.71 -5.85
CA ARG A 126 -16.40 -4.52 -5.01
C ARG A 126 -17.36 -4.74 -3.86
N GLU A 127 -18.53 -5.32 -4.14
CA GLU A 127 -19.56 -5.50 -3.12
C GLU A 127 -19.11 -6.47 -2.03
N HIS A 128 -18.43 -7.57 -2.38
CA HIS A 128 -17.87 -8.50 -1.41
C HIS A 128 -16.74 -7.87 -0.61
N PHE A 129 -15.88 -7.09 -1.28
CA PHE A 129 -14.82 -6.33 -0.62
C PHE A 129 -15.42 -5.38 0.42
N TRP A 130 -16.39 -4.53 0.06
CA TRP A 130 -17.02 -3.59 0.98
C TRP A 130 -17.91 -4.26 2.03
N ALA A 131 -18.47 -5.44 1.76
CA ALA A 131 -19.20 -6.20 2.76
C ALA A 131 -18.27 -6.72 3.87
N THR A 132 -17.01 -7.03 3.51
CA THR A 132 -16.02 -7.55 4.46
C THR A 132 -15.21 -6.42 5.11
N LEU A 133 -14.97 -5.32 4.40
CA LEU A 133 -14.19 -4.14 4.81
C LEU A 133 -15.02 -2.86 4.58
N PRO A 134 -16.09 -2.64 5.35
CA PRO A 134 -16.97 -1.49 5.13
C PRO A 134 -16.28 -0.14 5.36
N GLU A 135 -15.23 -0.12 6.18
CA GLU A 135 -14.41 1.07 6.44
C GLU A 135 -13.59 1.52 5.22
N GLU A 136 -13.33 0.62 4.27
CA GLU A 136 -12.58 0.92 3.05
C GLU A 136 -13.44 1.59 1.97
N LYS A 137 -14.77 1.56 2.11
CA LYS A 137 -15.65 2.18 1.13
C LYS A 137 -15.39 3.69 1.07
N SER A 138 -15.14 4.21 -0.13
CA SER A 138 -14.87 5.63 -0.32
C SER A 138 -15.93 6.51 0.32
N ALA A 139 -15.48 7.49 1.11
CA ALA A 139 -16.36 8.51 1.70
C ALA A 139 -16.77 9.59 0.68
N ASP A 140 -16.19 9.58 -0.53
CA ASP A 140 -16.53 10.56 -1.56
C ASP A 140 -17.85 10.21 -2.25
N ALA A 141 -18.89 10.96 -1.89
CA ALA A 141 -20.23 10.77 -2.44
C ALA A 141 -20.32 10.99 -3.98
N SER A 142 -19.28 11.56 -4.61
CA SER A 142 -19.24 11.72 -6.08
C SER A 142 -18.85 10.45 -6.83
N LEU A 143 -18.30 9.46 -6.12
CA LEU A 143 -17.88 8.16 -6.67
C LEU A 143 -18.34 6.98 -5.78
N PRO A 144 -19.64 6.82 -5.50
CA PRO A 144 -20.13 5.85 -4.53
C PRO A 144 -19.89 4.39 -4.93
N GLU A 145 -19.63 4.14 -6.21
CA GLU A 145 -19.43 2.79 -6.79
C GLU A 145 -17.96 2.50 -7.12
N ARG A 146 -17.01 3.32 -6.62
CA ARG A 146 -15.59 3.17 -6.88
C ARG A 146 -14.78 3.11 -5.60
N GLN A 147 -13.81 2.21 -5.56
CA GLN A 147 -12.83 2.12 -4.49
C GLN A 147 -11.69 3.12 -4.75
N THR A 148 -11.89 4.35 -4.31
CA THR A 148 -10.90 5.44 -4.51
C THR A 148 -10.46 6.03 -3.18
N ALA A 149 -9.19 6.45 -3.11
CA ALA A 149 -8.66 7.12 -1.94
C ALA A 149 -7.66 8.23 -2.33
N LEU A 150 -7.64 9.30 -1.52
CA LEU A 150 -6.56 10.29 -1.52
C LEU A 150 -5.84 10.20 -0.18
N VAL A 151 -4.62 9.63 -0.21
CA VAL A 151 -3.79 9.47 0.98
C VAL A 151 -2.72 10.55 1.01
N ARG A 152 -2.78 11.41 2.02
CA ARG A 152 -1.85 12.54 2.18
C ARG A 152 -0.65 12.13 3.01
N THR A 153 0.55 12.37 2.48
CA THR A 153 1.81 12.19 3.20
C THR A 153 2.60 13.49 3.27
N PRO A 154 3.65 13.60 4.07
CA PRO A 154 4.44 14.83 4.16
C PRO A 154 5.04 15.28 2.83
N HIS A 155 5.55 14.38 1.98
CA HIS A 155 6.28 14.71 0.75
C HIS A 155 5.55 14.36 -0.55
N ALA A 156 4.44 13.61 -0.49
CA ALA A 156 3.66 13.25 -1.67
C ALA A 156 2.21 12.97 -1.31
N ASN A 157 1.33 12.92 -2.29
CA ASN A 157 -0.04 12.45 -2.14
C ASN A 157 -0.28 11.24 -3.05
N TRP A 158 -0.84 10.15 -2.49
CA TRP A 158 -1.28 9.00 -3.26
C TRP A 158 -2.73 9.18 -3.71
N PHE A 159 -2.95 9.02 -5.01
CA PHE A 159 -4.27 8.95 -5.62
C PHE A 159 -4.51 7.50 -6.02
N VAL A 160 -5.23 6.76 -5.18
CA VAL A 160 -5.59 5.37 -5.40
C VAL A 160 -6.86 5.32 -6.23
N LEU A 161 -6.81 4.67 -7.38
CA LEU A 161 -7.90 4.63 -8.36
C LEU A 161 -8.39 3.20 -8.57
N ASP A 162 -9.66 3.09 -8.92
CA ASP A 162 -10.34 1.83 -9.18
C ASP A 162 -10.54 1.61 -10.67
N SER A 163 -9.77 0.71 -11.26
CA SER A 163 -9.87 0.34 -12.67
C SER A 163 -10.66 -0.95 -12.94
N LEU A 164 -11.22 -1.58 -11.90
CA LEU A 164 -12.06 -2.76 -12.05
C LEU A 164 -13.32 -2.42 -12.86
N ILE A 165 -13.56 -3.10 -13.98
CA ILE A 165 -14.82 -3.02 -14.75
C ILE A 165 -15.83 -3.97 -14.12
N ALA A 166 -15.55 -5.25 -14.14
CA ALA A 166 -16.28 -6.31 -13.48
C ALA A 166 -15.30 -7.42 -13.11
N THR A 167 -15.63 -8.20 -12.09
CA THR A 167 -14.83 -9.36 -11.66
C THR A 167 -14.53 -10.28 -12.83
N LEU A 168 -13.29 -10.72 -12.97
CA LEU A 168 -12.75 -11.55 -14.06
C LEU A 168 -12.77 -10.91 -15.46
N GLN A 169 -13.10 -9.64 -15.57
CA GLN A 169 -12.90 -8.89 -16.80
C GLN A 169 -11.49 -8.28 -16.77
N THR A 170 -10.59 -8.87 -17.55
CA THR A 170 -9.15 -8.60 -17.50
C THR A 170 -8.75 -7.17 -17.85
N PRO A 171 -9.30 -6.48 -18.90
CA PRO A 171 -8.98 -5.07 -19.12
C PRO A 171 -9.60 -4.20 -18.04
N GLY A 172 -8.89 -3.11 -17.70
CA GLY A 172 -9.36 -2.11 -16.75
C GLY A 172 -9.96 -0.87 -17.40
N ARG A 173 -10.78 -0.13 -16.66
CA ARG A 173 -11.31 1.17 -17.10
C ARG A 173 -11.62 2.08 -15.90
N LEU A 174 -11.15 3.32 -15.93
CA LEU A 174 -11.53 4.31 -14.93
C LEU A 174 -12.94 4.88 -15.19
N GLY A 175 -13.24 5.19 -16.43
CA GLY A 175 -14.47 5.84 -16.86
C GLY A 175 -14.47 7.36 -16.60
N ASP A 176 -15.42 8.06 -17.24
CA ASP A 176 -15.49 9.53 -17.26
C ASP A 176 -15.64 10.14 -15.87
N ALA A 177 -16.49 9.56 -15.04
CA ALA A 177 -16.79 10.10 -13.70
C ALA A 177 -15.51 10.10 -12.81
N GLN A 178 -14.76 8.99 -12.81
CA GLN A 178 -13.54 8.89 -12.00
C GLN A 178 -12.42 9.76 -12.58
N ARG A 179 -12.28 9.86 -13.91
CA ARG A 179 -11.32 10.78 -14.53
C ARG A 179 -11.63 12.24 -14.22
N ALA A 180 -12.91 12.65 -14.23
CA ALA A 180 -13.33 13.99 -13.84
C ALA A 180 -13.06 14.27 -12.35
N TRP A 181 -13.29 13.28 -11.48
CA TRP A 181 -12.93 13.36 -10.07
C TRP A 181 -11.42 13.53 -9.89
N LEU A 182 -10.61 12.68 -10.55
CA LEU A 182 -9.15 12.75 -10.49
C LEU A 182 -8.64 14.12 -10.93
N THR A 183 -9.18 14.67 -12.02
CA THR A 183 -8.82 16.00 -12.52
C THR A 183 -9.01 17.06 -11.43
N ARG A 184 -10.20 17.11 -10.81
CA ARG A 184 -10.48 18.07 -9.72
C ARG A 184 -9.60 17.82 -8.50
N ALA A 185 -9.38 16.55 -8.13
CA ALA A 185 -8.58 16.19 -6.98
C ALA A 185 -7.10 16.56 -7.18
N LEU A 186 -6.54 16.35 -8.37
CA LEU A 186 -5.18 16.77 -8.72
C LEU A 186 -5.04 18.29 -8.69
N ASP A 187 -6.01 19.02 -9.29
CA ASP A 187 -5.97 20.48 -9.35
C ASP A 187 -6.12 21.13 -7.95
N ALA A 188 -6.79 20.46 -7.03
CA ALA A 188 -6.93 20.88 -5.63
C ALA A 188 -5.74 20.52 -4.72
N ASN A 189 -4.78 19.70 -5.18
CA ASN A 189 -3.66 19.20 -4.36
C ASN A 189 -2.32 19.32 -5.12
N GLN A 190 -1.99 20.53 -5.60
CA GLN A 190 -0.79 20.80 -6.40
C GLN A 190 0.45 21.12 -5.55
N ASP A 191 0.29 21.26 -4.24
CA ASP A 191 1.34 21.64 -3.29
C ASP A 191 2.42 20.58 -3.10
N LYS A 192 2.14 19.34 -3.50
CA LYS A 192 3.03 18.18 -3.36
C LYS A 192 3.05 17.30 -4.60
N PRO A 193 4.09 16.47 -4.78
CA PRO A 193 4.09 15.39 -5.73
C PRO A 193 2.84 14.52 -5.63
N ALA A 194 2.18 14.29 -6.77
CA ALA A 194 1.06 13.37 -6.87
C ALA A 194 1.54 12.03 -7.45
N LEU A 195 1.23 10.94 -6.75
CA LEU A 195 1.54 9.57 -7.13
C LEU A 195 0.23 8.84 -7.42
N ILE A 196 0.10 8.31 -8.62
CA ILE A 196 -1.11 7.62 -9.07
C ILE A 196 -0.93 6.14 -8.86
N ALA A 197 -1.84 5.46 -8.17
CA ALA A 197 -1.88 4.01 -8.03
C ALA A 197 -3.13 3.48 -8.73
N VAL A 198 -2.92 2.68 -9.77
CA VAL A 198 -3.97 2.01 -10.55
C VAL A 198 -3.51 0.58 -10.79
N HIS A 199 -4.37 -0.41 -10.55
CA HIS A 199 -3.96 -1.81 -10.72
C HIS A 199 -3.53 -2.14 -12.15
N HIS A 200 -4.35 -1.82 -13.14
CA HIS A 200 -4.04 -2.10 -14.55
C HIS A 200 -2.93 -1.18 -15.08
N HIS A 201 -2.03 -1.79 -15.83
CA HIS A 201 -0.92 -1.11 -16.49
C HIS A 201 -1.38 -0.22 -17.66
N PRO A 202 -0.57 0.77 -18.07
CA PRO A 202 -0.88 1.57 -19.24
C PRO A 202 -0.82 0.75 -20.54
N ASP A 203 -1.75 0.98 -21.45
CA ASP A 203 -1.72 0.40 -22.81
C ASP A 203 -0.65 1.10 -23.67
N LEU A 204 0.58 0.65 -23.53
CA LEU A 204 1.76 1.12 -24.25
C LEU A 204 2.46 -0.01 -25.00
N ASN A 205 1.76 -1.10 -25.30
CA ASN A 205 2.31 -2.31 -25.93
C ASN A 205 3.49 -2.95 -25.18
N LEU A 206 3.48 -2.83 -23.85
CA LEU A 206 4.57 -3.33 -23.00
C LEU A 206 4.54 -4.84 -22.80
N VAL A 207 3.34 -5.42 -22.79
CA VAL A 207 3.07 -6.84 -22.50
C VAL A 207 1.81 -7.29 -23.24
N HIS A 208 1.62 -8.61 -23.35
CA HIS A 208 0.43 -9.20 -24.02
C HIS A 208 -0.77 -9.42 -23.06
N VAL A 209 -0.78 -8.75 -21.90
CA VAL A 209 -1.91 -8.78 -20.97
C VAL A 209 -2.82 -7.58 -21.29
N PRO A 210 -4.15 -7.70 -21.28
CA PRO A 210 -5.04 -6.57 -21.52
C PRO A 210 -4.86 -5.45 -20.48
N ALA A 211 -4.66 -4.24 -20.96
CA ALA A 211 -4.28 -3.06 -20.20
C ALA A 211 -5.48 -2.21 -19.73
N LEU A 212 -5.20 -1.02 -19.23
CA LEU A 212 -6.19 0.01 -18.95
C LEU A 212 -6.70 0.60 -20.27
N GLU A 213 -7.97 0.36 -20.61
CA GLU A 213 -8.59 0.76 -21.89
C GLU A 213 -8.57 2.29 -22.12
N ASP A 214 -8.74 3.08 -21.08
CA ASP A 214 -8.75 4.54 -21.16
C ASP A 214 -7.40 5.18 -20.80
N THR A 215 -6.30 4.47 -21.09
CA THR A 215 -4.92 4.95 -20.88
C THR A 215 -4.66 6.30 -21.53
N ALA A 216 -5.05 6.50 -22.79
CA ALA A 216 -4.83 7.76 -23.49
C ALA A 216 -5.49 8.94 -22.78
N ALA A 217 -6.76 8.77 -22.38
CA ALA A 217 -7.52 9.78 -21.65
C ALA A 217 -6.95 10.04 -20.24
N LEU A 218 -6.39 9.03 -19.58
CA LEU A 218 -5.68 9.21 -18.31
C LEU A 218 -4.38 10.00 -18.53
N LEU A 219 -3.58 9.65 -19.53
CA LEU A 219 -2.32 10.37 -19.83
C LEU A 219 -2.57 11.83 -20.22
N GLU A 220 -3.68 12.16 -20.90
CA GLU A 220 -4.09 13.56 -21.16
C GLU A 220 -4.34 14.35 -19.87
N ILE A 221 -4.76 13.69 -18.80
CA ILE A 221 -4.93 14.31 -17.48
C ILE A 221 -3.58 14.45 -16.77
N LEU A 222 -2.74 13.41 -16.81
CA LEU A 222 -1.51 13.34 -15.99
C LEU A 222 -0.36 14.15 -16.56
N ARG A 223 -0.12 14.06 -17.90
CA ARG A 223 1.06 14.65 -18.54
C ARG A 223 1.18 16.17 -18.41
N PRO A 224 0.09 16.96 -18.57
CA PRO A 224 0.16 18.41 -18.40
C PRO A 224 0.41 18.84 -16.94
N ARG A 225 0.07 18.02 -15.98
CA ARG A 225 0.18 18.33 -14.55
C ARG A 225 1.55 17.93 -14.01
N ARG A 226 2.49 18.87 -14.01
CA ARG A 226 3.89 18.62 -13.65
C ARG A 226 4.08 18.15 -12.20
N HIS A 227 3.14 18.41 -11.30
CA HIS A 227 3.14 17.86 -9.93
C HIS A 227 2.79 16.36 -9.89
N VAL A 228 2.18 15.78 -10.95
CA VAL A 228 2.03 14.33 -11.08
C VAL A 228 3.36 13.73 -11.48
N LYS A 229 3.94 12.87 -10.65
CA LYS A 229 5.31 12.41 -10.77
C LYS A 229 5.44 10.94 -11.20
N ALA A 230 4.50 10.10 -10.77
CA ALA A 230 4.58 8.69 -11.09
C ALA A 230 3.18 8.05 -11.20
N TRP A 231 3.10 7.00 -12.01
CA TRP A 231 2.00 6.05 -12.07
C TRP A 231 2.52 4.67 -11.71
N PHE A 232 1.99 4.14 -10.60
CA PHE A 232 2.29 2.82 -10.07
C PHE A 232 1.19 1.85 -10.48
N PHE A 233 1.55 0.66 -10.95
CA PHE A 233 0.62 -0.37 -11.43
C PHE A 233 1.14 -1.78 -11.12
N GLY A 234 0.27 -2.79 -11.18
CA GLY A 234 0.55 -4.21 -11.05
C GLY A 234 0.09 -4.98 -12.28
N HIS A 235 -0.74 -6.03 -12.06
CA HIS A 235 -1.46 -6.78 -13.10
C HIS A 235 -0.58 -7.63 -14.04
N THR A 236 0.61 -7.16 -14.36
CA THR A 236 1.50 -7.82 -15.33
C THR A 236 2.37 -8.91 -14.70
N HIS A 237 2.37 -8.99 -13.36
CA HIS A 237 3.25 -9.86 -12.57
C HIS A 237 4.75 -9.70 -12.91
N ARG A 238 5.19 -8.46 -13.12
CA ARG A 238 6.58 -8.10 -13.43
C ARG A 238 7.05 -6.94 -12.57
N TRP A 239 8.34 -6.83 -12.39
CA TRP A 239 8.99 -5.65 -11.83
C TRP A 239 9.65 -4.83 -12.93
N SER A 240 9.33 -3.56 -13.04
CA SER A 240 10.05 -2.62 -13.92
C SER A 240 9.81 -1.17 -13.53
N VAL A 241 10.80 -0.32 -13.85
CA VAL A 241 10.75 1.13 -13.69
C VAL A 241 11.23 1.77 -14.98
N PHE A 242 10.45 2.68 -15.53
CA PHE A 242 10.80 3.43 -16.74
C PHE A 242 10.08 4.78 -16.76
N HIS A 243 10.36 5.60 -17.77
CA HIS A 243 9.73 6.91 -17.95
C HIS A 243 9.03 6.95 -19.29
N ASP A 244 7.88 7.62 -19.34
CA ASP A 244 7.27 7.97 -20.60
C ASP A 244 7.97 9.19 -21.24
N GLU A 245 7.55 9.56 -22.45
CA GLU A 245 8.11 10.69 -23.20
C GLU A 245 7.96 12.05 -22.48
N SER A 246 7.03 12.18 -21.54
CA SER A 246 6.82 13.38 -20.72
C SER A 246 7.70 13.42 -19.46
N GLY A 247 8.46 12.36 -19.19
CA GLY A 247 9.23 12.15 -17.97
C GLY A 247 8.38 11.68 -16.79
N LEU A 248 7.12 11.26 -17.00
CA LEU A 248 6.31 10.60 -15.98
C LEU A 248 6.92 9.23 -15.64
N CYS A 249 7.23 8.99 -14.37
CA CYS A 249 7.72 7.70 -13.94
C CYS A 249 6.59 6.65 -14.02
N LEU A 250 6.89 5.49 -14.60
CA LEU A 250 5.99 4.34 -14.71
C LEU A 250 6.63 3.19 -13.92
N VAL A 251 5.96 2.78 -12.84
CA VAL A 251 6.47 1.79 -11.89
C VAL A 251 5.54 0.60 -11.86
N ASN A 252 6.01 -0.53 -12.34
CA ASN A 252 5.30 -1.80 -12.32
C ASN A 252 5.71 -2.58 -11.07
N PHE A 253 4.77 -2.89 -10.19
CA PHE A 253 5.04 -3.62 -8.97
C PHE A 253 5.33 -5.10 -9.24
N PRO A 254 6.27 -5.71 -8.49
CA PRO A 254 6.38 -7.16 -8.47
C PRO A 254 5.12 -7.75 -7.82
N PRO A 255 4.64 -8.93 -8.25
CA PRO A 255 3.56 -9.60 -7.56
C PRO A 255 4.05 -10.18 -6.23
N VAL A 256 3.20 -10.23 -5.22
CA VAL A 256 3.47 -11.03 -4.02
C VAL A 256 3.19 -12.51 -4.30
N ALA A 257 2.23 -12.79 -5.17
CA ALA A 257 1.79 -14.14 -5.52
C ALA A 257 2.76 -14.85 -6.49
N TYR A 258 2.24 -15.36 -7.58
CA TYR A 258 2.93 -16.14 -8.59
C TYR A 258 3.40 -15.28 -9.77
N LEU A 259 4.24 -15.86 -10.62
CA LEU A 259 4.79 -15.22 -11.81
C LEU A 259 4.11 -15.76 -13.06
N PHE A 260 3.95 -14.92 -14.09
CA PHE A 260 3.56 -15.36 -15.43
C PHE A 260 4.77 -15.79 -16.27
N GLU A 261 5.94 -15.26 -15.96
CA GLU A 261 7.18 -15.54 -16.68
C GLU A 261 8.31 -15.90 -15.72
N ASP A 262 9.08 -16.91 -16.08
CA ASP A 262 10.28 -17.28 -15.34
C ASP A 262 11.30 -16.13 -15.32
N GLY A 263 12.01 -16.02 -14.22
CA GLY A 263 13.08 -15.04 -14.06
C GLY A 263 12.63 -13.69 -13.51
N GLN A 264 11.34 -13.35 -13.54
CA GLN A 264 10.82 -12.17 -12.86
C GLN A 264 10.92 -12.34 -11.32
N PRO A 265 11.08 -11.25 -10.55
CA PRO A 265 11.00 -11.31 -9.09
C PRO A 265 9.56 -11.30 -8.61
N ASN A 266 9.29 -11.98 -7.51
CA ASN A 266 8.12 -11.76 -6.69
C ASN A 266 8.51 -11.24 -5.32
N GLY A 267 7.65 -10.41 -4.72
CA GLY A 267 7.95 -9.77 -3.44
C GLY A 267 7.21 -8.45 -3.26
N TRP A 268 7.88 -7.48 -2.67
CA TRP A 268 7.35 -6.16 -2.38
C TRP A 268 8.40 -5.07 -2.58
N VAL A 269 8.02 -3.82 -2.49
CA VAL A 269 8.93 -2.67 -2.65
C VAL A 269 8.92 -1.83 -1.38
N HIS A 270 10.07 -1.64 -0.78
CA HIS A 270 10.27 -0.61 0.24
C HIS A 270 10.50 0.73 -0.44
N ALA A 271 9.60 1.68 -0.23
CA ALA A 271 9.69 3.01 -0.83
C ALA A 271 9.98 4.08 0.23
N THR A 272 10.91 4.98 -0.06
CA THR A 272 11.12 6.21 0.69
C THR A 272 10.78 7.39 -0.22
N LEU A 273 9.69 8.10 0.10
CA LEU A 273 9.22 9.24 -0.66
C LEU A 273 9.99 10.51 -0.28
N ARG A 274 10.29 11.36 -1.29
CA ARG A 274 10.97 12.63 -1.14
C ARG A 274 10.24 13.70 -1.96
N SER A 275 10.50 14.96 -1.66
CA SER A 275 9.94 16.08 -2.43
C SER A 275 10.45 16.13 -3.88
N ASP A 276 11.65 15.62 -4.13
CA ASP A 276 12.35 15.62 -5.42
C ASP A 276 12.45 14.25 -6.10
N GLY A 277 11.99 13.18 -5.44
CA GLY A 277 12.10 11.82 -5.96
C GLY A 277 11.55 10.76 -5.03
N ALA A 278 11.91 9.51 -5.31
CA ALA A 278 11.70 8.38 -4.40
C ALA A 278 12.84 7.38 -4.52
N ARG A 279 13.16 6.70 -3.43
CA ARG A 279 14.01 5.53 -3.42
C ARG A 279 13.11 4.30 -3.32
N LEU A 280 13.21 3.40 -4.27
CA LEU A 280 12.47 2.14 -4.32
C LEU A 280 13.47 1.00 -4.15
N GLU A 281 13.31 0.16 -3.13
CA GLU A 281 14.14 -1.02 -2.91
C GLU A 281 13.30 -2.27 -3.10
N LEU A 282 13.68 -3.10 -4.07
CA LEU A 282 13.03 -4.37 -4.36
C LEU A 282 13.35 -5.40 -3.27
N ARG A 283 12.32 -5.95 -2.65
CA ARG A 283 12.41 -7.00 -1.63
C ARG A 283 11.82 -8.29 -2.18
N CYS A 284 12.68 -9.15 -2.71
CA CYS A 284 12.25 -10.45 -3.24
C CYS A 284 11.92 -11.43 -2.11
N LEU A 285 10.93 -12.29 -2.30
CA LEU A 285 10.62 -13.39 -1.37
C LEU A 285 11.79 -14.38 -1.26
N ASP A 286 12.47 -14.64 -2.38
CA ASP A 286 13.74 -15.36 -2.36
C ASP A 286 14.90 -14.37 -2.22
N HIS A 287 15.43 -14.25 -1.00
CA HIS A 287 16.53 -13.34 -0.69
C HIS A 287 17.87 -13.74 -1.37
N ALA A 288 17.98 -14.96 -1.93
CA ALA A 288 19.17 -15.38 -2.67
C ALA A 288 19.20 -14.83 -4.12
N ARG A 289 18.11 -14.23 -4.59
CA ARG A 289 18.08 -13.63 -5.92
C ARG A 289 19.03 -12.44 -6.03
N LYS A 290 19.68 -12.33 -7.21
CA LYS A 290 20.61 -11.23 -7.51
C LYS A 290 19.99 -9.83 -7.50
N ASP A 291 18.69 -9.76 -7.75
CA ASP A 291 17.90 -8.53 -7.79
C ASP A 291 17.25 -8.17 -6.42
N HIS A 292 17.38 -9.05 -5.40
CA HIS A 292 16.99 -8.71 -4.04
C HIS A 292 17.84 -7.56 -3.49
N GLY A 293 17.20 -6.53 -2.97
CA GLY A 293 17.86 -5.31 -2.50
C GLY A 293 18.26 -4.33 -3.62
N GLN A 294 17.91 -4.60 -4.88
CA GLN A 294 18.10 -3.63 -5.97
C GLN A 294 17.37 -2.33 -5.66
N VAL A 295 18.04 -1.22 -5.89
CA VAL A 295 17.51 0.13 -5.62
C VAL A 295 17.34 0.90 -6.91
N GLU A 296 16.12 1.40 -7.11
CA GLU A 296 15.79 2.38 -8.14
C GLU A 296 15.60 3.75 -7.49
N ASN A 297 16.34 4.75 -7.96
CA ASN A 297 16.20 6.12 -7.49
C ASN A 297 15.44 6.92 -8.54
N LEU A 298 14.18 7.22 -8.24
CA LEU A 298 13.34 8.06 -9.09
C LEU A 298 13.69 9.53 -8.84
N VAL A 299 13.83 10.28 -9.92
CA VAL A 299 13.93 11.73 -9.91
C VAL A 299 12.66 12.29 -10.52
N TRP A 300 11.98 13.18 -9.80
CA TRP A 300 10.73 13.74 -10.29
C TRP A 300 10.97 14.70 -11.45
N ARG A 301 10.16 14.56 -12.51
CA ARG A 301 10.13 15.54 -13.61
C ARG A 301 9.82 16.95 -13.09
N VAL A 302 10.43 17.95 -13.67
CA VAL A 302 10.25 19.36 -13.34
C VAL A 302 9.00 19.91 -14.01
#